data_0786742d165966693000dca9d22891cc
#
_entry.id   0786742d165966693000dca9d22891cc
#
_cell.length_a   1.000
_cell.length_b   1.000
_cell.length_c   1.000
_cell.angle_alpha   90.00
_cell.angle_beta   90.00
_cell.angle_gamma   90.00
#
_symmetry.space_group_name_H-M   'P 1'
#
loop_
_entity.id
_entity.type
_entity.pdbx_description
1 polymer ?
#
loop_
_entity_poly.entity_id
_entity_poly.type
_entity_poly.pdbx_seq_one_letter_code
_entity_poly.pdbx_strand_id
1 'polypeptide(L)'
;MSKAINKNKFQDPNYTLNGDIRASVSFQKFRTLWFNLGSQCNIECKNCYIKSSPKADHFVYLKPNDILPYLDEIDSISKNRIEIGFTGGEPYLNPDAIELSEIVLQRGHKLLILTNAMRPMMRPKVKKGLLALKQKYGNKFTLRVSLDHYTE
;
A
#
# COMPACT_ATOMS: atom_id res chain seq x y z
N MET A 1 -18.93 -26.28 -11.01
CA MET A 1 -20.02 -25.49 -11.61
C MET A 1 -20.12 -24.17 -10.85
N SER A 2 -19.68 -23.07 -11.46
CA SER A 2 -19.83 -21.72 -10.87
C SER A 2 -21.30 -21.34 -10.96
N LYS A 3 -21.97 -21.17 -9.78
CA LYS A 3 -23.35 -20.64 -9.76
C LYS A 3 -23.29 -19.22 -10.32
N ALA A 4 -24.07 -18.96 -11.37
CA ALA A 4 -24.22 -17.62 -11.94
C ALA A 4 -24.67 -16.66 -10.83
N ILE A 5 -23.96 -15.56 -10.66
CA ILE A 5 -24.32 -14.51 -9.69
C ILE A 5 -25.63 -13.89 -10.20
N ASN A 6 -26.66 -13.87 -9.34
CA ASN A 6 -27.94 -13.22 -9.67
C ASN A 6 -27.65 -11.73 -9.96
N LYS A 7 -28.08 -11.24 -11.14
CA LYS A 7 -27.82 -9.87 -11.59
C LYS A 7 -28.39 -8.78 -10.65
N ASN A 8 -29.39 -9.11 -9.87
CA ASN A 8 -30.01 -8.21 -8.87
C ASN A 8 -29.27 -8.22 -7.53
N LYS A 9 -28.28 -9.10 -7.34
CA LYS A 9 -27.49 -9.15 -6.12
C LYS A 9 -26.52 -7.96 -6.07
N PHE A 10 -26.39 -7.34 -4.90
CA PHE A 10 -25.50 -6.19 -4.66
C PHE A 10 -25.89 -4.87 -5.37
N GLN A 11 -27.16 -4.73 -5.80
CA GLN A 11 -27.64 -3.51 -6.46
C GLN A 11 -28.12 -2.45 -5.44
N ASP A 12 -28.74 -2.87 -4.35
CA ASP A 12 -29.18 -1.97 -3.30
C ASP A 12 -28.07 -1.78 -2.24
N PRO A 13 -27.69 -0.53 -1.90
CA PRO A 13 -26.66 -0.27 -0.88
C PRO A 13 -27.11 -0.59 0.53
N ASN A 14 -28.42 -0.60 0.82
CA ASN A 14 -28.96 -0.73 2.16
C ASN A 14 -29.53 -2.11 2.45
N TYR A 15 -30.03 -2.83 1.44
CA TYR A 15 -30.71 -4.10 1.62
C TYR A 15 -30.07 -5.23 0.80
N THR A 16 -30.17 -6.44 1.33
CA THR A 16 -29.83 -7.66 0.61
C THR A 16 -30.95 -8.02 -0.38
N LEU A 17 -30.72 -8.98 -1.27
CA LEU A 17 -31.78 -9.50 -2.15
C LEU A 17 -32.98 -10.07 -1.38
N ASN A 18 -32.77 -10.54 -0.16
CA ASN A 18 -33.82 -11.13 0.70
C ASN A 18 -34.51 -10.07 1.58
N GLY A 19 -34.17 -8.79 1.45
CA GLY A 19 -34.75 -7.69 2.25
C GLY A 19 -34.06 -7.46 3.60
N ASP A 20 -32.99 -8.17 3.92
CA ASP A 20 -32.26 -7.94 5.16
C ASP A 20 -31.45 -6.64 5.05
N ILE A 21 -31.34 -5.89 6.16
CA ILE A 21 -30.50 -4.70 6.24
C ILE A 21 -29.03 -5.11 6.13
N ARG A 22 -28.29 -4.45 5.23
CA ARG A 22 -26.85 -4.68 5.11
C ARG A 22 -26.12 -4.16 6.35
N ALA A 23 -25.16 -4.95 6.81
CA ALA A 23 -24.25 -4.52 7.86
C ALA A 23 -23.52 -3.24 7.41
N SER A 24 -23.51 -2.26 8.29
CA SER A 24 -22.80 -0.99 8.07
C SER A 24 -21.97 -0.66 9.30
N VAL A 25 -20.84 0.01 9.07
CA VAL A 25 -19.97 0.51 10.13
C VAL A 25 -19.80 2.01 9.92
N SER A 26 -20.13 2.78 10.95
CA SER A 26 -19.91 4.23 10.89
C SER A 26 -18.43 4.54 10.83
N PHE A 27 -18.05 5.46 9.94
CA PHE A 27 -16.69 5.98 9.89
C PHE A 27 -16.33 6.65 11.22
N GLN A 28 -15.23 6.24 11.81
CA GLN A 28 -14.74 6.81 13.08
C GLN A 28 -13.55 7.74 12.84
N LYS A 29 -12.49 7.22 12.26
CA LYS A 29 -11.27 7.99 11.95
C LYS A 29 -10.35 7.19 11.03
N PHE A 30 -9.55 7.90 10.29
CA PHE A 30 -8.41 7.29 9.60
C PHE A 30 -7.33 6.90 10.60
N ARG A 31 -6.79 5.68 10.44
CA ARG A 31 -5.60 5.21 11.15
C ARG A 31 -4.45 5.00 10.20
N THR A 32 -4.71 4.26 9.12
CA THR A 32 -3.72 3.92 8.10
C THR A 32 -4.36 4.06 6.72
N LEU A 33 -3.66 4.70 5.79
CA LEU A 33 -4.00 4.72 4.36
C LEU A 33 -2.93 3.95 3.61
N TRP A 34 -3.35 2.98 2.77
CA TRP A 34 -2.44 2.15 2.01
C TRP A 34 -2.38 2.56 0.54
N PHE A 35 -1.16 2.68 0.03
CA PHE A 35 -0.88 2.84 -1.39
C PHE A 35 -0.18 1.61 -1.94
N ASN A 36 -0.66 1.12 -3.08
CA ASN A 36 0.00 0.08 -3.85
C ASN A 36 0.92 0.74 -4.88
N LEU A 37 2.23 0.57 -4.73
CA LEU A 37 3.23 1.25 -5.57
C LEU A 37 3.43 0.59 -6.95
N GLY A 38 2.71 -0.48 -7.26
CA GLY A 38 2.77 -1.21 -8.52
C GLY A 38 2.69 -2.71 -8.30
N SER A 39 2.35 -3.47 -9.34
CA SER A 39 2.19 -4.93 -9.24
C SER A 39 3.46 -5.73 -9.47
N GLN A 40 4.51 -5.13 -10.03
CA GLN A 40 5.75 -5.87 -10.33
C GLN A 40 6.48 -6.27 -9.03
N CYS A 41 6.99 -7.51 -9.00
CA CYS A 41 7.82 -8.03 -7.93
C CYS A 41 9.03 -8.77 -8.51
N ASN A 42 10.13 -8.83 -7.78
CA ASN A 42 11.31 -9.60 -8.18
C ASN A 42 11.19 -11.10 -7.87
N ILE A 43 10.12 -11.51 -7.19
CA ILE A 43 9.78 -12.90 -6.87
C ILE A 43 8.31 -13.17 -7.18
N GLU A 44 7.95 -14.46 -7.21
CA GLU A 44 6.58 -14.92 -7.43
C GLU A 44 6.19 -15.88 -6.29
N CYS A 45 5.54 -15.35 -5.26
CA CYS A 45 5.10 -16.12 -4.11
C CYS A 45 3.81 -16.88 -4.44
N LYS A 46 3.74 -18.16 -4.06
CA LYS A 46 2.59 -19.05 -4.32
C LYS A 46 1.25 -18.46 -3.82
N ASN A 47 1.27 -17.79 -2.67
CA ASN A 47 0.08 -17.26 -2.00
C ASN A 47 0.01 -15.71 -2.09
N CYS A 48 0.61 -15.11 -3.11
CA CYS A 48 0.57 -13.65 -3.27
C CYS A 48 -0.87 -13.17 -3.54
N TYR A 49 -1.42 -12.33 -2.65
CA TYR A 49 -2.81 -11.87 -2.72
C TYR A 49 -3.09 -11.00 -3.95
N ILE A 50 -2.09 -10.30 -4.47
CA ILE A 50 -2.19 -9.47 -5.69
C ILE A 50 -1.55 -10.14 -6.92
N LYS A 51 -1.11 -11.40 -6.80
CA LYS A 51 -0.48 -12.15 -7.90
C LYS A 51 0.70 -11.43 -8.55
N SER A 52 1.53 -10.82 -7.72
CA SER A 52 2.74 -10.14 -8.17
C SER A 52 3.78 -11.13 -8.70
N SER A 53 4.49 -10.72 -9.73
CA SER A 53 5.58 -11.48 -10.34
C SER A 53 6.52 -10.55 -11.09
N PRO A 54 7.67 -11.03 -11.61
CA PRO A 54 8.54 -10.23 -12.47
C PRO A 54 7.87 -9.73 -13.78
N LYS A 55 6.76 -10.37 -14.18
CA LYS A 55 6.01 -10.04 -15.39
C LYS A 55 4.67 -9.33 -15.12
N ALA A 56 4.30 -9.13 -13.84
CA ALA A 56 3.04 -8.50 -13.48
C ALA A 56 3.07 -7.00 -13.80
N ASP A 57 2.08 -6.51 -14.56
CA ASP A 57 1.92 -5.09 -14.90
C ASP A 57 0.47 -4.58 -14.79
N HIS A 58 -0.38 -5.32 -14.07
CA HIS A 58 -1.80 -4.97 -13.94
C HIS A 58 -2.06 -3.74 -13.03
N PHE A 59 -1.08 -3.30 -12.24
CA PHE A 59 -1.06 -2.00 -11.56
C PHE A 59 0.16 -1.22 -12.01
N VAL A 60 -0.07 0.00 -12.46
CA VAL A 60 1.00 0.95 -12.83
C VAL A 60 1.82 1.37 -11.60
N TYR A 61 3.04 1.83 -11.84
CA TYR A 61 3.80 2.49 -10.80
C TYR A 61 3.17 3.84 -10.44
N LEU A 62 2.84 4.01 -9.16
CA LEU A 62 2.40 5.31 -8.65
C LEU A 62 3.53 6.32 -8.75
N LYS A 63 3.16 7.53 -9.14
CA LYS A 63 4.05 8.69 -9.20
C LYS A 63 3.74 9.67 -8.06
N PRO A 64 4.63 10.60 -7.75
CA PRO A 64 4.39 11.63 -6.74
C PRO A 64 3.03 12.33 -6.85
N ASN A 65 2.66 12.75 -8.06
CA ASN A 65 1.40 13.46 -8.30
C ASN A 65 0.14 12.59 -8.05
N ASP A 66 0.27 11.27 -8.11
CA ASP A 66 -0.87 10.38 -7.92
C ASP A 66 -1.30 10.30 -6.45
N ILE A 67 -0.37 10.47 -5.50
CA ILE A 67 -0.68 10.39 -4.07
C ILE A 67 -1.04 11.74 -3.43
N LEU A 68 -0.65 12.86 -4.04
CA LEU A 68 -0.84 14.20 -3.48
C LEU A 68 -2.31 14.50 -3.17
N PRO A 69 -3.29 14.26 -4.06
CA PRO A 69 -4.70 14.55 -3.77
C PRO A 69 -5.24 13.83 -2.54
N TYR A 70 -4.82 12.55 -2.35
CA TYR A 70 -5.24 11.76 -1.19
C TYR A 70 -4.59 12.26 0.10
N LEU A 71 -3.33 12.70 0.05
CA LEU A 71 -2.67 13.29 1.20
C LEU A 71 -3.29 14.65 1.57
N ASP A 72 -3.67 15.46 0.58
CA ASP A 72 -4.37 16.73 0.79
C ASP A 72 -5.73 16.50 1.44
N GLU A 73 -6.49 15.51 0.97
CA GLU A 73 -7.76 15.12 1.56
C GLU A 73 -7.58 14.68 3.02
N ILE A 74 -6.63 13.79 3.30
CA ILE A 74 -6.33 13.33 4.67
C ILE A 74 -5.94 14.49 5.57
N ASP A 75 -5.10 15.40 5.09
CA ASP A 75 -4.69 16.58 5.87
C ASP A 75 -5.88 17.51 6.17
N SER A 76 -6.88 17.57 5.29
CA SER A 76 -8.08 18.39 5.47
C SER A 76 -9.08 17.82 6.48
N ILE A 77 -9.24 16.48 6.52
CA ILE A 77 -10.27 15.81 7.34
C ILE A 77 -9.73 15.23 8.65
N SER A 78 -8.43 14.99 8.74
CA SER A 78 -7.80 14.43 9.94
C SER A 78 -6.99 15.50 10.68
N LYS A 79 -7.41 15.83 11.91
CA LYS A 79 -6.64 16.71 12.80
C LYS A 79 -5.29 16.12 13.21
N ASN A 80 -5.17 14.79 13.18
CA ASN A 80 -3.97 14.07 13.60
C ASN A 80 -3.27 13.47 12.39
N ARG A 81 -1.94 13.41 12.46
CA ARG A 81 -1.15 12.66 11.48
C ARG A 81 -1.43 11.17 11.59
N ILE A 82 -1.61 10.52 10.44
CA ILE A 82 -1.91 9.09 10.35
C ILE A 82 -0.69 8.29 9.91
N GLU A 83 -0.82 6.98 9.87
CA GLU A 83 0.16 6.12 9.21
C GLU A 83 -0.19 5.97 7.72
N ILE A 84 0.80 6.13 6.86
CA ILE A 84 0.71 5.80 5.44
C ILE A 84 1.47 4.51 5.23
N GLY A 85 0.80 3.53 4.63
CA GLY A 85 1.38 2.24 4.29
C GLY A 85 1.71 2.15 2.80
N PHE A 86 2.92 1.71 2.47
CA PHE A 86 3.29 1.37 1.11
C PHE A 86 3.40 -0.14 0.96
N THR A 87 2.74 -0.65 -0.07
CA THR A 87 2.74 -2.05 -0.46
C THR A 87 2.81 -2.18 -1.97
N GLY A 88 2.62 -3.35 -2.50
CA GLY A 88 2.62 -3.63 -3.92
C GLY A 88 3.14 -5.03 -4.20
N GLY A 89 3.79 -5.22 -5.32
CA GLY A 89 4.70 -6.35 -5.51
C GLY A 89 5.92 -6.15 -4.62
N GLU A 90 6.97 -5.56 -5.15
CA GLU A 90 8.07 -5.04 -4.36
C GLU A 90 8.13 -3.51 -4.52
N PRO A 91 7.83 -2.74 -3.47
CA PRO A 91 7.77 -1.27 -3.56
C PRO A 91 9.02 -0.61 -4.13
N TYR A 92 10.20 -1.19 -3.86
CA TYR A 92 11.46 -0.63 -4.35
C TYR A 92 11.78 -0.95 -5.83
N LEU A 93 10.87 -1.63 -6.55
CA LEU A 93 10.91 -1.66 -8.01
C LEU A 93 10.33 -0.38 -8.62
N ASN A 94 9.43 0.31 -7.92
CA ASN A 94 9.00 1.63 -8.31
C ASN A 94 10.19 2.61 -8.23
N PRO A 95 10.55 3.31 -9.34
CA PRO A 95 11.69 4.22 -9.38
C PRO A 95 11.54 5.42 -8.44
N ASP A 96 10.29 5.80 -8.13
CA ASP A 96 9.93 6.97 -7.34
C ASP A 96 9.68 6.63 -5.86
N ALA A 97 9.91 5.37 -5.43
CA ALA A 97 9.59 4.91 -4.07
C ALA A 97 10.24 5.76 -2.97
N ILE A 98 11.47 6.24 -3.16
CA ILE A 98 12.15 7.11 -2.18
C ILE A 98 11.52 8.51 -2.15
N GLU A 99 11.19 9.09 -3.31
CA GLU A 99 10.53 10.39 -3.41
C GLU A 99 9.12 10.35 -2.79
N LEU A 100 8.33 9.33 -3.13
CA LEU A 100 7.01 9.08 -2.51
C LEU A 100 7.13 8.99 -0.98
N SER A 101 8.16 8.29 -0.49
CA SER A 101 8.42 8.18 0.96
C SER A 101 8.76 9.53 1.60
N GLU A 102 9.58 10.32 0.93
CA GLU A 102 9.96 11.67 1.39
C GLU A 102 8.73 12.58 1.48
N ILE A 103 7.85 12.59 0.48
CA ILE A 103 6.61 13.39 0.45
C ILE A 103 5.73 13.09 1.67
N VAL A 104 5.50 11.81 1.96
CA VAL A 104 4.68 11.36 3.10
C VAL A 104 5.28 11.83 4.43
N LEU A 105 6.58 11.63 4.60
CA LEU A 105 7.28 11.95 5.83
C LEU A 105 7.43 13.47 6.05
N GLN A 106 7.61 14.25 4.98
CA GLN A 106 7.64 15.73 5.03
C GLN A 106 6.32 16.32 5.54
N ARG A 107 5.18 15.71 5.18
CA ARG A 107 3.87 16.10 5.69
C ARG A 107 3.64 15.71 7.16
N GLY A 108 4.63 15.02 7.76
CA GLY A 108 4.61 14.64 9.18
C GLY A 108 3.89 13.33 9.49
N HIS A 109 3.36 12.64 8.49
CA HIS A 109 2.77 11.31 8.66
C HIS A 109 3.83 10.28 9.05
N LYS A 110 3.39 9.16 9.63
CA LYS A 110 4.22 7.96 9.77
C LYS A 110 4.21 7.19 8.46
N LEU A 111 5.32 6.56 8.11
CA LEU A 111 5.43 5.71 6.92
C LEU A 111 5.81 4.30 7.31
N LEU A 112 5.01 3.34 6.86
CA LEU A 112 5.27 1.91 6.96
C LEU A 112 5.43 1.34 5.53
N ILE A 113 6.56 0.71 5.23
CA ILE A 113 6.78 0.05 3.94
C ILE A 113 6.88 -1.46 4.14
N LEU A 114 6.06 -2.21 3.39
CA LEU A 114 6.16 -3.66 3.31
C LEU A 114 7.11 -4.04 2.17
N THR A 115 8.14 -4.82 2.45
CA THR A 115 9.15 -5.21 1.45
C THR A 115 9.65 -6.63 1.70
N ASN A 116 10.04 -7.34 0.65
CA ASN A 116 10.74 -8.60 0.77
C ASN A 116 12.24 -8.42 1.12
N ALA A 117 12.70 -7.17 1.22
CA ALA A 117 14.06 -6.78 1.58
C ALA A 117 15.18 -7.39 0.70
N MET A 118 14.86 -7.79 -0.53
CA MET A 118 15.81 -8.41 -1.45
C MET A 118 16.54 -7.38 -2.34
N ARG A 119 17.05 -7.83 -3.48
CA ARG A 119 17.85 -7.02 -4.43
C ARG A 119 17.34 -5.61 -4.73
N PRO A 120 16.01 -5.38 -4.97
CA PRO A 120 15.52 -4.03 -5.26
C PRO A 120 15.85 -3.02 -4.16
N MET A 121 15.64 -3.40 -2.90
CA MET A 121 15.95 -2.55 -1.74
C MET A 121 17.46 -2.29 -1.59
N MET A 122 18.28 -3.25 -2.00
CA MET A 122 19.76 -3.18 -1.83
C MET A 122 20.46 -2.37 -2.93
N ARG A 123 19.74 -1.90 -3.97
CA ARG A 123 20.33 -1.04 -5.00
C ARG A 123 20.93 0.23 -4.37
N PRO A 124 22.11 0.69 -4.79
CA PRO A 124 22.83 1.80 -4.14
C PRO A 124 21.97 3.06 -3.93
N LYS A 125 21.21 3.48 -4.95
CA LYS A 125 20.30 4.63 -4.87
C LYS A 125 19.23 4.44 -3.80
N VAL A 126 18.58 3.27 -3.75
CA VAL A 126 17.52 2.96 -2.79
C VAL A 126 18.09 2.90 -1.38
N LYS A 127 19.16 2.13 -1.17
CA LYS A 127 19.83 2.01 0.13
C LYS A 127 20.26 3.37 0.70
N LYS A 128 20.89 4.22 -0.14
CA LYS A 128 21.27 5.58 0.27
C LYS A 128 20.04 6.42 0.67
N GLY A 129 18.95 6.35 -0.11
CA GLY A 129 17.70 7.04 0.18
C GLY A 129 17.09 6.57 1.51
N LEU A 130 17.02 5.26 1.75
CA LEU A 130 16.48 4.70 3.00
C LEU A 130 17.27 5.15 4.23
N LEU A 131 18.60 5.15 4.15
CA LEU A 131 19.46 5.63 5.25
C LEU A 131 19.21 7.12 5.52
N ALA A 132 19.10 7.95 4.48
CA ALA A 132 18.78 9.36 4.60
C ALA A 132 17.41 9.60 5.23
N LEU A 133 16.37 8.87 4.79
CA LEU A 133 15.03 8.93 5.37
C LEU A 133 15.05 8.53 6.86
N LYS A 134 15.75 7.45 7.20
CA LYS A 134 15.86 7.01 8.60
C LYS A 134 16.58 8.02 9.47
N GLN A 135 17.66 8.60 8.97
CA GLN A 135 18.42 9.65 9.69
C GLN A 135 17.56 10.90 9.93
N LYS A 136 16.78 11.33 8.91
CA LYS A 136 15.99 12.56 8.96
C LYS A 136 14.70 12.43 9.77
N TYR A 137 14.00 11.29 9.64
CA TYR A 137 12.66 11.11 10.19
C TYR A 137 12.54 10.12 11.36
N GLY A 138 13.61 9.40 11.67
CA GLY A 138 13.71 8.55 12.85
C GLY A 138 12.57 7.52 12.95
N ASN A 139 11.83 7.59 14.06
CA ASN A 139 10.75 6.63 14.34
C ASN A 139 9.46 6.83 13.52
N LYS A 140 9.39 7.87 12.71
CA LYS A 140 8.27 8.03 11.76
C LYS A 140 8.40 7.10 10.56
N PHE A 141 9.59 6.56 10.29
CA PHE A 141 9.85 5.65 9.18
C PHE A 141 10.10 4.23 9.67
N THR A 142 9.29 3.29 9.20
CA THR A 142 9.32 1.87 9.58
C THR A 142 9.35 1.00 8.33
N LEU A 143 10.21 -0.01 8.34
CA LEU A 143 10.19 -1.10 7.38
C LEU A 143 9.65 -2.37 8.04
N ARG A 144 8.74 -3.06 7.38
CA ARG A 144 8.29 -4.39 7.74
C ARG A 144 8.71 -5.37 6.66
N VAL A 145 9.62 -6.26 7.03
CA VAL A 145 10.13 -7.28 6.13
C VAL A 145 9.18 -8.47 6.10
N SER A 146 8.78 -8.88 4.90
CA SER A 146 7.99 -10.09 4.69
C SER A 146 8.93 -11.30 4.72
N LEU A 147 8.63 -12.25 5.58
CA LEU A 147 9.32 -13.52 5.69
C LEU A 147 8.28 -14.63 5.71
N ASP A 148 8.11 -15.34 4.58
CA ASP A 148 7.06 -16.35 4.45
C ASP A 148 7.47 -17.69 5.07
N HIS A 149 8.76 -18.05 4.92
CA HIS A 149 9.30 -19.29 5.46
C HIS A 149 10.78 -19.13 5.77
N TYR A 150 11.26 -19.80 6.81
CA TYR A 150 12.66 -19.76 7.22
C TYR A 150 13.38 -21.10 7.03
N THR A 151 12.62 -22.13 6.72
CA THR A 151 13.15 -23.45 6.32
C THR A 151 12.62 -23.76 4.94
N GLU A 152 13.51 -24.08 4.04
CA GLU A 152 13.10 -24.67 2.89
C GLU A 152 13.26 -25.18 2.23
#